data_33c876b20b73f866252328b9d37a918e
#
_entry.id   33c876b20b73f866252328b9d37a918e
#
_cell.length_a   1.000
_cell.length_b   1.000
_cell.length_c   1.000
_cell.angle_alpha   90.00
_cell.angle_beta   90.00
_cell.angle_gamma   90.00
#
_symmetry.space_group_name_H-M   'P 1'
#
loop_
_entity.id
_entity.type
_entity.pdbx_description
1 polymer ?
#
loop_
_entity_poly.entity_id
_entity_poly.type
_entity_poly.pdbx_seq_one_letter_code
_entity_poly.pdbx_strand_id
1 'polypeptide(L)'
;MHFLRDMLGHVAKAQQPMIAAAIRGIFQATSLTQARDRLTEVVDRLGSVAPKVARLLEAAEVELLAFYELPPEHWSKLRSTNPLERVNREIGRRTDVVGIFPNDAALLRLAGMLLLEQNDEWLVARRYLSQESLALVLDDEPTTQEVAQLTPA
;
A
#
# COMPACT_ATOMS: atom_id res chain seq x y z
N MET A 1 -3.46 -3.95 -4.50
CA MET A 1 -4.12 -4.72 -5.59
C MET A 1 -3.21 -5.76 -6.24
N HIS A 2 -1.92 -5.50 -6.42
CA HIS A 2 -0.96 -6.48 -6.98
C HIS A 2 -0.91 -7.77 -6.15
N PHE A 3 -0.75 -7.66 -4.84
CA PHE A 3 -0.71 -8.80 -3.94
C PHE A 3 -1.91 -9.75 -4.13
N LEU A 4 -3.14 -9.22 -4.15
CA LEU A 4 -4.32 -10.05 -4.38
C LEU A 4 -4.29 -10.77 -5.75
N ARG A 5 -3.82 -10.09 -6.79
CA ARG A 5 -3.69 -10.68 -8.13
C ARG A 5 -2.68 -11.82 -8.14
N ASP A 6 -1.55 -11.61 -7.47
CA ASP A 6 -0.50 -12.64 -7.37
C ASP A 6 -1.01 -13.85 -6.59
N MET A 7 -1.72 -13.65 -5.48
CA MET A 7 -2.36 -14.74 -4.73
C MET A 7 -3.32 -15.55 -5.62
N LEU A 8 -4.17 -14.86 -6.39
CA LEU A 8 -5.15 -15.50 -7.26
C LEU A 8 -4.50 -16.25 -8.43
N GLY A 9 -3.28 -15.89 -8.83
CA GLY A 9 -2.51 -16.64 -9.83
C GLY A 9 -2.11 -18.06 -9.38
N HIS A 10 -2.17 -18.34 -8.08
CA HIS A 10 -1.81 -19.65 -7.51
C HIS A 10 -2.98 -20.61 -7.34
N VAL A 11 -4.19 -20.23 -7.74
CA VAL A 11 -5.41 -21.04 -7.59
C VAL A 11 -6.19 -21.15 -8.87
N ALA A 12 -6.99 -22.24 -8.97
CA ALA A 12 -7.86 -22.43 -10.13
C ALA A 12 -8.90 -21.31 -10.27
N LYS A 13 -9.23 -20.94 -11.50
CA LYS A 13 -10.17 -19.83 -11.81
C LYS A 13 -11.50 -19.97 -11.06
N ALA A 14 -12.02 -21.18 -10.90
CA ALA A 14 -13.27 -21.43 -10.17
C ALA A 14 -13.21 -21.05 -8.68
N GLN A 15 -12.02 -21.08 -8.06
CA GLN A 15 -11.82 -20.77 -6.64
C GLN A 15 -11.49 -19.30 -6.40
N GLN A 16 -11.03 -18.57 -7.42
CA GLN A 16 -10.58 -17.19 -7.31
C GLN A 16 -11.62 -16.25 -6.67
N PRO A 17 -12.93 -16.29 -7.03
CA PRO A 17 -13.90 -15.37 -6.44
C PRO A 17 -14.06 -15.57 -4.93
N MET A 18 -14.09 -16.81 -4.46
CA MET A 18 -14.21 -17.17 -3.05
C MET A 18 -12.97 -16.68 -2.27
N ILE A 19 -11.78 -16.98 -2.76
CA ILE A 19 -10.52 -16.60 -2.13
C ILE A 19 -10.35 -15.08 -2.13
N ALA A 20 -10.71 -14.41 -3.23
CA ALA A 20 -10.69 -12.94 -3.30
C ALA A 20 -11.64 -12.30 -2.29
N ALA A 21 -12.83 -12.87 -2.08
CA ALA A 21 -13.77 -12.38 -1.09
C ALA A 21 -13.23 -12.55 0.34
N ALA A 22 -12.65 -13.71 0.65
CA ALA A 22 -12.04 -13.99 1.95
C ALA A 22 -10.91 -13.00 2.26
N ILE A 23 -9.96 -12.80 1.35
CA ILE A 23 -8.84 -11.86 1.52
C ILE A 23 -9.34 -10.42 1.66
N ARG A 24 -10.33 -9.98 0.86
CA ARG A 24 -10.91 -8.63 0.98
C ARG A 24 -11.55 -8.40 2.35
N GLY A 25 -12.13 -9.45 2.96
CA GLY A 25 -12.71 -9.38 4.30
C GLY A 25 -11.73 -8.95 5.38
N ILE A 26 -10.44 -9.31 5.25
CA ILE A 26 -9.39 -8.89 6.17
C ILE A 26 -9.26 -7.35 6.20
N PHE A 27 -9.29 -6.72 5.01
CA PHE A 27 -9.14 -5.27 4.87
C PHE A 27 -10.42 -4.47 5.20
N GLN A 28 -11.51 -5.13 5.57
CA GLN A 28 -12.72 -4.49 6.08
C GLN A 28 -12.77 -4.41 7.61
N ALA A 29 -11.71 -4.84 8.28
CA ALA A 29 -11.58 -4.71 9.73
C ALA A 29 -11.51 -3.24 10.16
N THR A 30 -11.97 -2.96 11.37
CA THR A 30 -11.99 -1.63 11.97
C THR A 30 -10.83 -1.41 12.97
N SER A 31 -10.00 -2.43 13.19
CA SER A 31 -8.80 -2.37 14.03
C SER A 31 -7.77 -3.39 13.56
N LEU A 32 -6.51 -3.16 13.97
CA LEU A 32 -5.41 -4.10 13.71
C LEU A 32 -5.67 -5.48 14.32
N THR A 33 -6.18 -5.53 15.56
CA THR A 33 -6.51 -6.80 16.24
C THR A 33 -7.55 -7.58 15.44
N GLN A 34 -8.65 -6.93 15.05
CA GLN A 34 -9.69 -7.57 14.24
C GLN A 34 -9.16 -8.02 12.86
N ALA A 35 -8.24 -7.26 12.27
CA ALA A 35 -7.63 -7.65 11.00
C ALA A 35 -6.76 -8.89 11.13
N ARG A 36 -5.98 -9.01 12.23
CA ARG A 36 -5.19 -10.20 12.55
C ARG A 36 -6.07 -11.43 12.79
N ASP A 37 -7.12 -11.28 13.58
CA ASP A 37 -8.08 -12.38 13.84
C ASP A 37 -8.67 -12.89 12.53
N ARG A 38 -9.14 -12.00 11.66
CA ARG A 38 -9.67 -12.35 10.35
C ARG A 38 -8.62 -12.98 9.43
N LEU A 39 -7.38 -12.52 9.48
CA LEU A 39 -6.29 -13.09 8.69
C LEU A 39 -6.04 -14.53 9.13
N THR A 40 -5.94 -14.79 10.44
CA THR A 40 -5.77 -16.12 10.99
C THR A 40 -6.91 -17.04 10.57
N GLU A 41 -8.18 -16.60 10.69
CA GLU A 41 -9.34 -17.37 10.26
C GLU A 41 -9.28 -17.72 8.76
N VAL A 42 -8.86 -16.77 7.92
CA VAL A 42 -8.73 -16.97 6.47
C VAL A 42 -7.59 -17.94 6.16
N VAL A 43 -6.45 -17.83 6.83
CA VAL A 43 -5.31 -18.75 6.69
C VAL A 43 -5.72 -20.18 7.04
N ASP A 44 -6.40 -20.37 8.17
CA ASP A 44 -6.88 -21.69 8.60
C ASP A 44 -7.85 -22.31 7.57
N ARG A 45 -8.82 -21.54 7.09
CA ARG A 45 -9.76 -21.97 6.07
C ARG A 45 -9.10 -22.33 4.73
N LEU A 46 -8.11 -21.54 4.33
CA LEU A 46 -7.39 -21.74 3.08
C LEU A 46 -6.36 -22.86 3.19
N GLY A 47 -5.94 -23.24 4.38
CA GLY A 47 -4.95 -24.29 4.61
C GLY A 47 -5.30 -25.62 3.94
N SER A 48 -6.59 -25.97 3.87
CA SER A 48 -7.08 -27.19 3.22
C SER A 48 -7.38 -27.02 1.72
N VAL A 49 -7.76 -25.82 1.28
CA VAL A 49 -8.23 -25.55 -0.10
C VAL A 49 -7.14 -24.98 -0.99
N ALA A 50 -6.30 -24.10 -0.46
CA ALA A 50 -5.26 -23.41 -1.16
C ALA A 50 -4.01 -23.20 -0.26
N PRO A 51 -3.30 -24.28 0.14
CA PRO A 51 -2.23 -24.22 1.14
C PRO A 51 -1.06 -23.29 0.75
N LYS A 52 -0.83 -23.09 -0.54
CA LYS A 52 0.19 -22.14 -1.01
C LYS A 52 -0.23 -20.71 -0.73
N VAL A 53 -1.50 -20.36 -0.97
CA VAL A 53 -2.05 -19.02 -0.69
C VAL A 53 -2.07 -18.75 0.81
N ALA A 54 -2.46 -19.74 1.63
CA ALA A 54 -2.46 -19.63 3.08
C ALA A 54 -1.06 -19.27 3.60
N ARG A 55 -0.02 -20.00 3.20
CA ARG A 55 1.39 -19.70 3.59
C ARG A 55 1.88 -18.33 3.14
N LEU A 56 1.53 -17.92 1.92
CA LEU A 56 1.92 -16.62 1.41
C LEU A 56 1.21 -15.48 2.14
N LEU A 57 -0.05 -15.68 2.51
CA LEU A 57 -0.84 -14.72 3.27
C LEU A 57 -0.28 -14.55 4.69
N GLU A 58 0.03 -15.67 5.36
CA GLU A 58 0.65 -15.69 6.68
C GLU A 58 2.03 -15.03 6.67
N ALA A 59 2.88 -15.36 5.69
CA ALA A 59 4.21 -14.76 5.56
C ALA A 59 4.19 -13.25 5.30
N ALA A 60 3.12 -12.72 4.69
CA ALA A 60 2.97 -11.32 4.37
C ALA A 60 2.11 -10.54 5.40
N GLU A 61 1.77 -11.13 6.55
CA GLU A 61 0.89 -10.51 7.55
C GLU A 61 1.36 -9.11 7.95
N VAL A 62 2.63 -8.97 8.32
CA VAL A 62 3.20 -7.71 8.82
C VAL A 62 3.05 -6.60 7.78
N GLU A 63 3.46 -6.85 6.53
CA GLU A 63 3.40 -5.87 5.46
C GLU A 63 1.96 -5.54 5.05
N LEU A 64 1.09 -6.56 5.04
CA LEU A 64 -0.31 -6.38 4.66
C LEU A 64 -1.09 -5.55 5.68
N LEU A 65 -0.76 -5.68 6.95
CA LEU A 65 -1.48 -5.02 8.04
C LEU A 65 -0.79 -3.75 8.55
N ALA A 66 0.41 -3.41 8.06
CA ALA A 66 1.18 -2.24 8.50
C ALA A 66 0.39 -0.91 8.44
N PHE A 67 -0.51 -0.75 7.47
CA PHE A 67 -1.30 0.48 7.35
C PHE A 67 -2.31 0.68 8.50
N TYR A 68 -2.65 -0.37 9.25
CA TYR A 68 -3.52 -0.25 10.44
C TYR A 68 -2.85 0.46 11.62
N GLU A 69 -1.53 0.59 11.61
CA GLU A 69 -0.76 1.35 12.62
C GLU A 69 -0.88 2.87 12.39
N LEU A 70 -1.39 3.28 11.25
CA LEU A 70 -1.59 4.68 10.88
C LEU A 70 -3.03 5.12 11.17
N PRO A 71 -3.31 6.43 11.27
CA PRO A 71 -4.65 6.94 11.50
C PRO A 71 -5.68 6.40 10.51
N PRO A 72 -6.91 6.05 10.95
CA PRO A 72 -7.94 5.41 10.11
C PRO A 72 -8.30 6.19 8.84
N GLU A 73 -8.16 7.51 8.85
CA GLU A 73 -8.39 8.39 7.70
C GLU A 73 -7.48 8.06 6.51
N HIS A 74 -6.31 7.45 6.77
CA HIS A 74 -5.34 7.08 5.76
C HIS A 74 -5.56 5.67 5.18
N TRP A 75 -6.24 4.77 5.88
CA TRP A 75 -6.33 3.35 5.50
C TRP A 75 -6.87 3.13 4.09
N SER A 76 -7.91 3.86 3.69
CA SER A 76 -8.50 3.71 2.36
C SER A 76 -7.53 4.05 1.22
N LYS A 77 -6.57 4.93 1.48
CA LYS A 77 -5.57 5.40 0.54
C LYS A 77 -4.32 4.51 0.55
N LEU A 78 -3.86 4.13 1.75
CA LEU A 78 -2.64 3.33 1.92
C LEU A 78 -2.76 1.88 1.45
N ARG A 79 -3.93 1.27 1.59
CA ARG A 79 -4.19 -0.09 1.08
C ARG A 79 -4.30 -0.17 -0.46
N SER A 80 -4.13 0.94 -1.17
CA SER A 80 -4.24 0.99 -2.62
C SER A 80 -3.09 1.77 -3.24
N THR A 81 -2.42 1.16 -4.22
CA THR A 81 -1.36 1.79 -5.03
C THR A 81 -1.91 2.52 -6.27
N ASN A 82 -3.25 2.61 -6.42
CA ASN A 82 -3.87 3.20 -7.60
C ASN A 82 -3.38 4.62 -7.95
N PRO A 83 -3.15 5.54 -6.97
CA PRO A 83 -2.60 6.86 -7.29
C PRO A 83 -1.20 6.79 -7.88
N LEU A 84 -0.32 5.96 -7.32
CA LEU A 84 1.03 5.76 -7.85
C LEU A 84 1.01 5.10 -9.24
N GLU A 85 0.14 4.12 -9.45
CA GLU A 85 -0.05 3.48 -10.76
C GLU A 85 -0.55 4.48 -11.80
N ARG A 86 -1.45 5.40 -11.42
CA ARG A 86 -1.93 6.47 -12.30
C ARG A 86 -0.79 7.42 -12.69
N VAL A 87 0.01 7.86 -11.73
CA VAL A 87 1.17 8.73 -11.96
C VAL A 87 2.19 8.02 -12.88
N ASN A 88 2.55 6.78 -12.56
CA ASN A 88 3.49 6.00 -13.37
C ASN A 88 2.98 5.81 -14.82
N ARG A 89 1.68 5.59 -14.97
CA ARG A 89 1.07 5.46 -16.31
C ARG A 89 1.13 6.78 -17.08
N GLU A 90 0.92 7.91 -16.44
CA GLU A 90 1.00 9.22 -17.09
C GLU A 90 2.44 9.54 -17.49
N ILE A 91 3.43 9.26 -16.62
CA ILE A 91 4.85 9.38 -16.96
C ILE A 91 5.15 8.49 -18.20
N GLY A 92 4.77 7.21 -18.16
CA GLY A 92 4.97 6.30 -19.27
C GLY A 92 4.34 6.81 -20.58
N ARG A 93 3.09 7.25 -20.51
CA ARG A 93 2.38 7.81 -21.69
C ARG A 93 3.11 9.01 -22.30
N ARG A 94 3.63 9.91 -21.47
CA ARG A 94 4.36 11.10 -21.95
C ARG A 94 5.74 10.73 -22.49
N THR A 95 6.44 9.82 -21.86
CA THR A 95 7.75 9.33 -22.34
C THR A 95 7.62 8.58 -23.66
N ASP A 96 6.56 7.79 -23.85
CA ASP A 96 6.28 7.09 -25.12
C ASP A 96 6.02 8.05 -26.28
N VAL A 97 5.34 9.17 -26.02
CA VAL A 97 5.11 10.21 -27.03
C VAL A 97 6.42 10.88 -27.47
N VAL A 98 7.34 11.12 -26.55
CA VAL A 98 8.67 11.70 -26.88
C VAL A 98 9.53 10.68 -27.63
N GLY A 99 9.44 9.40 -27.25
CA GLY A 99 10.16 8.29 -27.86
C GLY A 99 11.62 8.25 -27.46
N ILE A 100 12.47 9.10 -28.02
CA ILE A 100 13.91 9.11 -27.78
C ILE A 100 14.30 10.39 -27.03
N PHE A 101 14.95 10.23 -25.87
CA PHE A 101 15.50 11.34 -25.09
C PHE A 101 16.99 11.56 -25.44
N PRO A 102 17.44 12.82 -25.55
CA PRO A 102 18.84 13.12 -25.86
C PRO A 102 19.80 12.73 -24.73
N ASN A 103 19.31 12.67 -23.49
CA ASN A 103 20.06 12.24 -22.31
C ASN A 103 19.10 11.98 -21.12
N ASP A 104 19.62 11.34 -20.06
CA ASP A 104 18.88 11.02 -18.84
C ASP A 104 18.32 12.27 -18.14
N ALA A 105 19.07 13.38 -18.18
CA ALA A 105 18.63 14.64 -17.57
C ALA A 105 17.38 15.20 -18.23
N ALA A 106 17.17 14.97 -19.53
CA ALA A 106 15.95 15.37 -20.25
C ALA A 106 14.75 14.52 -19.82
N LEU A 107 14.96 13.21 -19.64
CA LEU A 107 13.94 12.29 -19.11
C LEU A 107 13.55 12.67 -17.68
N LEU A 108 14.53 12.89 -16.81
CA LEU A 108 14.28 13.28 -15.42
C LEU A 108 13.56 14.62 -15.31
N ARG A 109 13.88 15.61 -16.17
CA ARG A 109 13.14 16.88 -16.21
C ARG A 109 11.67 16.67 -16.57
N LEU A 110 11.37 15.86 -17.59
CA LEU A 110 9.97 15.58 -17.95
C LEU A 110 9.24 14.90 -16.79
N ALA A 111 9.81 13.86 -16.22
CA ALA A 111 9.21 13.15 -15.08
C ALA A 111 9.00 14.09 -13.88
N GLY A 112 10.01 14.91 -13.56
CA GLY A 112 9.93 15.88 -12.46
C GLY A 112 8.84 16.94 -12.67
N MET A 113 8.68 17.46 -13.88
CA MET A 113 7.62 18.42 -14.20
C MET A 113 6.23 17.80 -14.08
N LEU A 114 6.05 16.54 -14.51
CA LEU A 114 4.78 15.83 -14.36
C LEU A 114 4.44 15.56 -12.89
N LEU A 115 5.44 15.25 -12.07
CA LEU A 115 5.25 15.07 -10.62
C LEU A 115 4.90 16.39 -9.93
N LEU A 116 5.51 17.51 -10.33
CA LEU A 116 5.16 18.84 -9.84
C LEU A 116 3.74 19.23 -10.20
N GLU A 117 3.34 19.07 -11.48
CA GLU A 117 1.98 19.32 -11.95
C GLU A 117 0.96 18.48 -11.13
N GLN A 118 1.24 17.20 -10.93
CA GLN A 118 0.36 16.32 -10.14
C GLN A 118 0.30 16.73 -8.66
N ASN A 119 1.41 17.18 -8.09
CA ASN A 119 1.45 17.68 -6.73
C ASN A 119 0.60 18.94 -6.59
N ASP A 120 0.71 19.88 -7.52
CA ASP A 120 -0.09 21.11 -7.53
C ASP A 120 -1.59 20.82 -7.67
N GLU A 121 -1.98 19.89 -8.53
CA GLU A 121 -3.36 19.41 -8.62
C GLU A 121 -3.87 18.87 -7.28
N TRP A 122 -3.05 18.07 -6.56
CA TRP A 122 -3.42 17.50 -5.27
C TRP A 122 -3.51 18.57 -4.17
N LEU A 123 -2.68 19.60 -4.22
CA LEU A 123 -2.75 20.72 -3.27
C LEU A 123 -4.03 21.54 -3.43
N VAL A 124 -4.49 21.74 -4.66
CA VAL A 124 -5.64 22.60 -4.97
C VAL A 124 -6.97 21.83 -4.89
N ALA A 125 -7.04 20.62 -5.46
CA ALA A 125 -8.31 19.90 -5.62
C ALA A 125 -8.65 18.97 -4.45
N ARG A 126 -7.76 18.05 -4.12
CA ARG A 126 -7.89 17.10 -3.00
C ARG A 126 -6.50 16.66 -2.55
N ARG A 127 -6.08 17.10 -1.38
CA ARG A 127 -4.89 16.55 -0.74
C ARG A 127 -5.06 15.05 -0.57
N TYR A 128 -4.03 14.30 -0.94
CA TYR A 128 -4.03 12.86 -0.78
C TYR A 128 -4.06 12.46 0.70
N LEU A 129 -3.29 13.17 1.52
CA LEU A 129 -3.29 13.09 2.99
C LEU A 129 -3.44 14.52 3.54
N SER A 130 -4.24 14.73 4.59
CA SER A 130 -4.38 16.02 5.24
C SER A 130 -3.14 16.33 6.11
N GLN A 131 -2.79 17.59 6.28
CA GLN A 131 -1.67 17.98 7.15
C GLN A 131 -1.97 17.66 8.62
N GLU A 132 -3.23 17.84 9.02
CA GLU A 132 -3.67 17.55 10.38
C GLU A 132 -3.53 16.06 10.72
N SER A 133 -3.90 15.18 9.79
CA SER A 133 -3.77 13.74 10.01
C SER A 133 -2.34 13.23 9.86
N LEU A 134 -1.45 13.95 9.14
CA LEU A 134 -0.02 13.66 9.12
C LEU A 134 0.67 14.11 10.40
N ALA A 135 0.23 15.22 11.01
CA ALA A 135 0.76 15.67 12.30
C ALA A 135 0.58 14.59 13.39
N LEU A 136 -0.55 13.88 13.40
CA LEU A 136 -0.79 12.78 14.34
C LEU A 136 0.24 11.64 14.23
N VAL A 137 0.79 11.42 13.05
CA VAL A 137 1.83 10.39 12.83
C VAL A 137 3.20 10.88 13.30
N LEU A 138 3.48 12.19 13.17
CA LEU A 138 4.75 12.78 13.56
C LEU A 138 4.85 13.03 15.07
N ASP A 139 3.71 13.27 15.74
CA ASP A 139 3.66 13.47 17.18
C ASP A 139 3.85 12.15 17.96
N ASP A 140 3.65 10.99 17.33
CA ASP A 140 3.91 9.66 17.90
C ASP A 140 5.37 9.19 17.74
N GLU A 141 6.27 9.98 17.15
CA GLU A 141 7.69 9.62 17.16
C GLU A 141 8.25 9.78 18.59
N PRO A 142 8.91 8.74 19.16
CA PRO A 142 9.49 8.83 20.48
C PRO A 142 10.47 9.99 20.52
N THR A 143 10.20 10.95 21.40
CA THR A 143 11.05 12.12 21.59
C THR A 143 12.49 11.65 21.79
N THR A 144 13.44 12.25 21.11
CA THR A 144 14.89 11.93 21.13
C THR A 144 15.48 11.76 22.55
N GLN A 145 14.75 12.14 23.59
CA GLN A 145 15.11 11.93 24.99
C GLN A 145 14.93 10.50 25.49
N GLU A 146 14.02 9.69 24.90
CA GLU A 146 13.86 8.28 25.30
C GLU A 146 14.94 7.37 24.71
N VAL A 147 15.48 7.72 23.55
CA VAL A 147 16.56 6.95 22.89
C VAL A 147 17.89 7.09 23.65
N ALA A 148 18.12 8.21 24.33
CA ALA A 148 19.35 8.46 25.10
C ALA A 148 19.44 7.62 26.39
N GLN A 149 18.34 7.08 26.89
CA GLN A 149 18.30 6.24 28.10
C GLN A 149 18.51 4.75 27.83
N LEU A 150 18.55 4.33 26.56
CA LEU A 150 18.73 2.92 26.17
C LEU A 150 20.16 2.55 25.75
N THR A 151 21.12 3.46 25.89
CA THR A 151 22.54 3.15 25.61
C THR A 151 23.21 2.78 26.92
N PRO A 152 23.54 1.49 27.18
CA PRO A 152 24.35 1.11 28.33
C PRO A 152 25.79 1.58 28.14
N ALA A 153 26.36 2.13 29.20
CA ALA A 153 27.76 2.56 29.31
C ALA A 153 28.73 1.37 29.18
#